data_cbbdfae4eb159056ac24dc0dba3e8089
#
_entry.id   cbbdfae4eb159056ac24dc0dba3e8089
#
_cell.length_a   1.000
_cell.length_b   1.000
_cell.length_c   1.000
_cell.angle_alpha   90.00
_cell.angle_beta   90.00
_cell.angle_gamma   90.00
#
_symmetry.space_group_name_H-M   'P 1'
#
loop_
_entity.id
_entity.type
_entity.pdbx_description
1 polymer ?
#
loop_
_entity_poly.entity_id
_entity_poly.type
_entity_poly.pdbx_seq_one_letter_code
_entity_poly.pdbx_strand_id
1 'polypeptide(L)'
;MSDNYGYTMPATPGGSNRGYGTPGQGHPGQGQGQGYGAQGYPPQGQGYGYQSQGWGNATQGYQQQGYASQGQGYRLTYGVDIVFCIDCTESMDNVIDIVKSRALSFYTDVQAVMAQKNKQIDSLRVRVVAFRDYLAYEEERRRHTHTNEPMLVTDFFTLPAEAHKLEASVKSLHPAGGGDDPEDGLEALAYSIRSDWALTSFRNRHIIVLWTDQEPHQLGFGAASSRYPRGMASSLAKLTEWWGDAMMPGYMPEQSAKRLILFAPNAGAWSYISSNWDNVLHLPSRAGDHLQDIDYQKILGSIAQTIA
;
A
#
# COMPACT_ATOMS: atom_id res chain seq x y z
N MET A 1 8.11 20.10 -30.80
CA MET A 1 9.02 19.95 -29.65
C MET A 1 8.50 18.76 -28.90
N SER A 2 9.18 17.63 -29.06
CA SER A 2 8.77 16.36 -28.45
C SER A 2 9.35 16.29 -27.04
N ASP A 3 8.51 16.55 -26.05
CA ASP A 3 8.86 16.37 -24.66
C ASP A 3 8.97 14.87 -24.40
N ASN A 4 10.20 14.45 -24.13
CA ASN A 4 10.58 13.07 -23.91
C ASN A 4 10.24 12.70 -22.44
N TYR A 5 8.96 12.42 -22.15
CA TYR A 5 8.53 11.93 -20.84
C TYR A 5 8.89 10.45 -20.68
N GLY A 6 10.19 10.18 -20.63
CA GLY A 6 10.69 8.90 -20.17
C GLY A 6 10.57 8.82 -18.64
N TYR A 7 9.49 8.26 -18.12
CA TYR A 7 9.36 7.98 -16.69
C TYR A 7 10.46 7.00 -16.29
N THR A 8 11.43 7.49 -15.53
CA THR A 8 12.37 6.64 -14.80
C THR A 8 11.77 6.29 -13.46
N MET A 9 11.84 5.03 -13.07
CA MET A 9 11.51 4.62 -11.71
C MET A 9 12.28 5.47 -10.69
N PRO A 10 11.71 5.85 -9.53
CA PRO A 10 12.41 6.57 -8.49
C PRO A 10 13.71 5.85 -8.10
N ALA A 11 14.79 6.60 -7.89
CA ALA A 11 16.07 6.03 -7.47
C ALA A 11 15.94 5.41 -6.08
N THR A 12 16.64 4.32 -5.85
CA THR A 12 16.72 3.64 -4.55
C THR A 12 17.32 4.60 -3.52
N PRO A 13 16.80 4.75 -2.30
CA PRO A 13 17.52 5.38 -1.19
C PRO A 13 18.80 4.60 -0.94
N GLY A 14 19.96 5.27 -0.95
CA GLY A 14 21.27 4.65 -0.88
C GLY A 14 21.47 3.79 0.36
N GLY A 15 21.43 2.47 0.18
CA GLY A 15 21.88 1.49 1.14
C GLY A 15 23.40 1.48 1.20
N SER A 16 23.97 1.77 2.36
CA SER A 16 25.39 1.72 2.63
C SER A 16 25.97 0.35 2.33
N ASN A 17 26.95 0.32 1.44
CA ASN A 17 27.73 -0.84 1.03
C ASN A 17 28.56 -1.35 2.23
N ARG A 18 28.10 -2.40 2.93
CA ARG A 18 28.92 -3.17 3.87
C ARG A 18 29.43 -4.39 3.12
N GLY A 19 30.71 -4.35 2.76
CA GLY A 19 31.43 -5.45 2.16
C GLY A 19 31.46 -6.67 3.11
N TYR A 20 31.01 -7.80 2.58
CA TYR A 20 31.19 -9.10 3.22
C TYR A 20 32.48 -9.72 2.71
N GLY A 21 33.43 -9.87 3.63
CA GLY A 21 34.65 -10.63 3.41
C GLY A 21 34.36 -12.12 3.35
N THR A 22 35.04 -12.79 2.46
CA THR A 22 35.06 -14.25 2.25
C THR A 22 35.51 -15.02 3.50
N PRO A 23 34.86 -16.14 3.89
CA PRO A 23 35.36 -17.02 4.95
C PRO A 23 36.42 -17.99 4.41
N GLY A 24 37.59 -17.99 5.04
CA GLY A 24 38.62 -19.00 4.86
C GLY A 24 38.25 -20.33 5.50
N GLN A 25 38.70 -21.41 4.88
CA GLN A 25 38.60 -22.79 5.35
C GLN A 25 39.55 -23.03 6.54
N GLY A 26 39.10 -23.77 7.56
CA GLY A 26 39.92 -24.28 8.65
C GLY A 26 39.29 -25.45 9.33
N HIS A 27 39.96 -26.59 9.33
CA HIS A 27 39.62 -27.92 9.79
C HIS A 27 39.55 -28.08 11.33
N PRO A 28 39.11 -29.27 11.87
CA PRO A 28 38.42 -29.41 13.14
C PRO A 28 39.35 -29.75 14.32
N GLY A 29 38.95 -29.29 15.50
CA GLY A 29 39.57 -29.68 16.76
C GLY A 29 38.54 -30.25 17.72
N GLN A 30 38.78 -31.51 18.15
CA GLN A 30 38.08 -32.21 19.22
C GLN A 30 38.45 -31.64 20.59
N GLY A 31 37.51 -31.56 21.50
CA GLY A 31 37.78 -31.26 22.91
C GLY A 31 36.59 -31.55 23.80
N GLN A 32 36.76 -32.61 24.59
CA GLN A 32 35.82 -33.15 25.60
C GLN A 32 35.77 -32.24 26.85
N GLY A 33 34.62 -32.31 27.58
CA GLY A 33 34.74 -32.31 29.02
C GLY A 33 33.71 -31.52 29.82
N GLN A 34 32.79 -32.24 30.47
CA GLN A 34 32.26 -32.07 31.84
C GLN A 34 31.54 -30.74 32.17
N GLY A 35 30.29 -30.62 32.53
CA GLY A 35 29.49 -31.32 33.54
C GLY A 35 29.66 -30.74 34.95
N TYR A 36 28.62 -30.08 35.49
CA TYR A 36 28.19 -29.86 36.88
C TYR A 36 27.13 -28.78 36.84
N GLY A 37 25.92 -28.83 37.33
CA GLY A 37 25.48 -29.39 38.57
C GLY A 37 24.49 -28.40 39.16
N ALA A 38 23.30 -28.85 39.42
CA ALA A 38 22.10 -28.18 39.89
C ALA A 38 22.23 -27.56 41.30
N GLN A 39 21.23 -26.76 41.63
CA GLN A 39 20.59 -26.40 42.91
C GLN A 39 20.52 -24.89 43.08
N GLY A 40 19.48 -24.23 43.56
CA GLY A 40 18.34 -24.63 44.34
C GLY A 40 17.56 -23.34 44.71
N TYR A 41 16.29 -23.48 44.98
CA TYR A 41 15.35 -22.48 45.50
C TYR A 41 15.52 -22.26 47.02
N PRO A 42 14.65 -21.47 47.66
CA PRO A 42 14.51 -20.01 47.80
C PRO A 42 14.84 -19.59 49.23
N PRO A 43 14.53 -18.48 49.82
CA PRO A 43 13.25 -18.26 50.49
C PRO A 43 12.73 -16.80 50.68
N GLN A 44 11.46 -16.74 50.94
CA GLN A 44 10.65 -15.89 51.81
C GLN A 44 11.38 -14.89 52.75
N GLY A 45 10.77 -13.72 52.87
CA GLY A 45 11.04 -12.76 53.93
C GLY A 45 10.06 -11.60 53.93
N GLN A 46 8.98 -11.70 54.60
CA GLN A 46 8.53 -10.98 55.79
C GLN A 46 8.25 -9.46 55.60
N GLY A 47 6.96 -9.15 55.80
CA GLY A 47 6.41 -7.84 55.92
C GLY A 47 6.80 -7.11 57.18
N TYR A 48 6.83 -5.80 57.09
CA TYR A 48 6.76 -4.91 58.25
C TYR A 48 5.59 -3.93 58.07
N GLY A 49 4.59 -4.11 58.91
CA GLY A 49 3.55 -3.13 59.13
C GLY A 49 4.07 -1.98 59.97
N TYR A 50 3.71 -0.75 59.62
CA TYR A 50 3.77 0.39 60.50
C TYR A 50 2.36 0.95 60.70
N GLN A 51 1.89 0.83 61.93
CA GLN A 51 0.77 1.61 62.47
C GLN A 51 1.24 3.04 62.66
N SER A 52 0.51 4.01 62.20
CA SER A 52 0.63 5.39 62.66
C SER A 52 -0.71 5.89 63.21
N GLN A 53 -0.61 6.38 64.38
CA GLN A 53 -1.66 6.95 65.20
C GLN A 53 -2.17 8.28 64.64
N GLY A 54 -3.45 8.52 64.80
CA GLY A 54 -4.14 9.70 64.37
C GLY A 54 -3.82 10.94 65.23
N TRP A 55 -3.97 12.08 64.61
CA TRP A 55 -4.29 13.36 65.26
C TRP A 55 -5.36 14.07 64.45
N GLY A 56 -6.33 14.60 65.16
CA GLY A 56 -7.57 15.06 64.61
C GLY A 56 -7.61 16.53 64.19
N ASN A 57 -8.71 16.82 63.53
CA ASN A 57 -9.44 18.08 63.38
C ASN A 57 -8.76 19.33 62.83
N ALA A 58 -9.15 19.66 61.56
CA ALA A 58 -9.64 21.00 61.24
C ALA A 58 -10.49 20.97 59.99
N THR A 59 -11.78 21.13 60.16
CA THR A 59 -12.76 21.39 59.11
C THR A 59 -12.50 22.75 58.48
N GLN A 60 -12.11 22.78 57.20
CA GLN A 60 -12.38 23.89 56.31
C GLN A 60 -12.80 23.31 54.96
N GLY A 61 -14.06 23.61 54.60
CA GLY A 61 -14.66 23.19 53.36
C GLY A 61 -13.99 23.83 52.16
N TYR A 62 -13.33 23.02 51.40
CA TYR A 62 -13.04 23.33 50.00
C TYR A 62 -14.11 22.72 49.15
N GLN A 63 -14.92 23.57 48.54
CA GLN A 63 -15.81 23.16 47.44
C GLN A 63 -14.92 22.55 46.35
N GLN A 64 -14.98 21.26 46.24
CA GLN A 64 -14.42 20.51 45.12
C GLN A 64 -15.27 20.85 43.89
N GLN A 65 -14.84 21.86 43.14
CA GLN A 65 -15.30 22.01 41.78
C GLN A 65 -14.91 20.74 41.03
N GLY A 66 -15.91 19.90 40.80
CA GLY A 66 -15.80 18.74 39.94
C GLY A 66 -15.39 19.19 38.56
N TYR A 67 -14.12 19.07 38.22
CA TYR A 67 -13.70 19.00 36.84
C TYR A 67 -14.27 17.69 36.28
N ALA A 68 -15.43 17.81 35.67
CA ALA A 68 -15.86 16.80 34.73
C ALA A 68 -14.81 16.76 33.62
N SER A 69 -13.83 15.89 33.79
CA SER A 69 -12.97 15.48 32.69
C SER A 69 -13.90 14.79 31.68
N GLN A 70 -14.41 15.57 30.73
CA GLN A 70 -14.94 15.01 29.51
C GLN A 70 -13.80 14.15 28.95
N GLY A 71 -13.93 12.85 29.09
CA GLY A 71 -13.04 11.87 28.47
C GLY A 71 -13.12 12.06 26.96
N GLN A 72 -12.30 12.93 26.43
CA GLN A 72 -11.99 12.93 25.01
C GLN A 72 -11.28 11.60 24.78
N GLY A 73 -12.06 10.61 24.36
CA GLY A 73 -11.51 9.35 23.89
C GLY A 73 -10.43 9.67 22.87
N TYR A 74 -9.21 9.23 23.12
CA TYR A 74 -8.09 9.40 22.19
C TYR A 74 -8.50 8.80 20.84
N ARG A 75 -8.80 9.65 19.88
CA ARG A 75 -9.02 9.21 18.50
C ARG A 75 -7.68 8.79 17.91
N LEU A 76 -7.64 7.60 17.34
CA LEU A 76 -6.48 7.14 16.61
C LEU A 76 -6.37 7.92 15.31
N THR A 77 -5.23 8.55 15.07
CA THR A 77 -4.94 9.35 13.89
C THR A 77 -4.02 8.61 12.93
N TYR A 78 -4.25 8.77 11.65
CA TYR A 78 -3.54 8.07 10.57
C TYR A 78 -3.06 9.03 9.48
N GLY A 79 -1.82 8.81 9.00
CA GLY A 79 -1.38 9.29 7.70
C GLY A 79 -1.69 8.20 6.66
N VAL A 80 -2.40 8.55 5.60
CA VAL A 80 -2.87 7.59 4.61
C VAL A 80 -2.42 8.01 3.22
N ASP A 81 -1.69 7.13 2.54
CA ASP A 81 -1.36 7.25 1.13
C ASP A 81 -2.07 6.13 0.36
N ILE A 82 -2.73 6.51 -0.72
CA ILE A 82 -3.46 5.58 -1.58
C ILE A 82 -2.96 5.71 -3.01
N VAL A 83 -2.61 4.60 -3.62
CA VAL A 83 -2.37 4.51 -5.07
C VAL A 83 -3.56 3.82 -5.71
N PHE A 84 -4.26 4.53 -6.59
CA PHE A 84 -5.25 3.96 -7.48
C PHE A 84 -4.53 3.42 -8.72
N CYS A 85 -4.45 2.10 -8.81
CA CYS A 85 -3.85 1.38 -9.91
C CYS A 85 -4.98 0.85 -10.80
N ILE A 86 -5.21 1.49 -11.94
CA ILE A 86 -6.43 1.33 -12.72
C ILE A 86 -6.10 0.82 -14.12
N ASP A 87 -6.63 -0.32 -14.47
CA ASP A 87 -6.69 -0.77 -15.84
C ASP A 87 -7.58 0.19 -16.66
N CYS A 88 -7.04 0.70 -17.75
CA CYS A 88 -7.70 1.65 -18.65
C CYS A 88 -7.93 1.07 -20.05
N THR A 89 -8.08 -0.25 -20.16
CA THR A 89 -8.56 -0.92 -21.36
C THR A 89 -10.05 -0.74 -21.57
N GLU A 90 -10.57 -1.04 -22.75
CA GLU A 90 -11.97 -0.75 -23.10
C GLU A 90 -12.97 -1.46 -22.17
N SER A 91 -12.64 -2.63 -21.68
CA SER A 91 -13.48 -3.40 -20.76
C SER A 91 -13.74 -2.72 -19.41
N MET A 92 -12.89 -1.77 -19.02
CA MET A 92 -12.90 -1.13 -17.69
C MET A 92 -13.71 0.16 -17.61
N ASP A 93 -14.50 0.50 -18.62
CA ASP A 93 -15.24 1.77 -18.73
C ASP A 93 -16.08 2.09 -17.48
N ASN A 94 -16.82 1.11 -16.97
CA ASN A 94 -17.65 1.27 -15.78
C ASN A 94 -16.86 1.64 -14.51
N VAL A 95 -15.68 1.04 -14.31
CA VAL A 95 -14.83 1.33 -13.14
C VAL A 95 -14.27 2.73 -13.24
N ILE A 96 -13.78 3.09 -14.43
CA ILE A 96 -13.25 4.43 -14.70
C ILE A 96 -14.32 5.49 -14.45
N ASP A 97 -15.56 5.27 -14.87
CA ASP A 97 -16.67 6.18 -14.63
C ASP A 97 -17.03 6.32 -13.15
N ILE A 98 -16.99 5.23 -12.36
CA ILE A 98 -17.15 5.30 -10.92
C ILE A 98 -16.06 6.17 -10.30
N VAL A 99 -14.81 5.93 -10.63
CA VAL A 99 -13.67 6.71 -10.10
C VAL A 99 -13.78 8.17 -10.51
N LYS A 100 -14.13 8.46 -11.78
CA LYS A 100 -14.34 9.84 -12.27
C LYS A 100 -15.45 10.57 -11.52
N SER A 101 -16.59 9.91 -11.33
CA SER A 101 -17.76 10.53 -10.69
C SER A 101 -17.55 10.81 -9.19
N ARG A 102 -16.62 10.12 -8.55
CA ARG A 102 -16.38 10.16 -7.10
C ARG A 102 -15.08 10.85 -6.68
N ALA A 103 -14.22 11.21 -7.62
CA ALA A 103 -12.90 11.76 -7.29
C ALA A 103 -12.94 12.97 -6.35
N LEU A 104 -13.91 13.89 -6.51
CA LEU A 104 -14.06 15.07 -5.65
C LEU A 104 -14.61 14.72 -4.26
N SER A 105 -15.54 13.77 -4.17
CA SER A 105 -16.15 13.41 -2.88
C SER A 105 -15.31 12.41 -2.08
N PHE A 106 -14.33 11.78 -2.70
CA PHE A 106 -13.55 10.68 -2.11
C PHE A 106 -12.99 11.01 -0.73
N TYR A 107 -12.41 12.20 -0.55
CA TYR A 107 -11.87 12.63 0.74
C TYR A 107 -12.95 12.64 1.83
N THR A 108 -14.07 13.29 1.57
CA THR A 108 -15.17 13.41 2.55
C THR A 108 -15.80 12.06 2.85
N ASP A 109 -15.92 11.20 1.85
CA ASP A 109 -16.50 9.87 1.99
C ASP A 109 -15.61 8.97 2.86
N VAL A 110 -14.30 8.96 2.62
CA VAL A 110 -13.33 8.22 3.46
C VAL A 110 -13.33 8.76 4.89
N GLN A 111 -13.32 10.08 5.08
CA GLN A 111 -13.39 10.69 6.40
C GLN A 111 -14.67 10.29 7.17
N ALA A 112 -15.81 10.26 6.49
CA ALA A 112 -17.08 9.87 7.09
C ALA A 112 -17.07 8.41 7.56
N VAL A 113 -16.57 7.49 6.74
CA VAL A 113 -16.45 6.07 7.11
C VAL A 113 -15.46 5.87 8.26
N MET A 114 -14.35 6.60 8.27
CA MET A 114 -13.37 6.53 9.36
C MET A 114 -13.91 7.07 10.67
N ALA A 115 -14.68 8.18 10.63
CA ALA A 115 -15.32 8.75 11.81
C ALA A 115 -16.29 7.76 12.47
N GLN A 116 -17.05 6.97 11.69
CA GLN A 116 -17.92 5.91 12.22
C GLN A 116 -17.15 4.83 12.99
N LYS A 117 -15.86 4.67 12.69
CA LYS A 117 -14.96 3.71 13.36
C LYS A 117 -14.16 4.35 14.49
N ASN A 118 -14.49 5.59 14.93
CA ASN A 118 -13.74 6.40 15.90
C ASN A 118 -12.26 6.60 15.52
N LYS A 119 -11.99 6.73 14.23
CA LYS A 119 -10.66 6.97 13.67
C LYS A 119 -10.64 8.29 12.91
N GLN A 120 -9.48 8.90 12.82
CA GLN A 120 -9.27 10.15 12.12
C GLN A 120 -8.09 10.02 11.15
N ILE A 121 -8.23 10.61 9.98
CA ILE A 121 -7.14 10.76 9.02
C ILE A 121 -6.63 12.19 9.15
N ASP A 122 -5.35 12.33 9.51
CA ASP A 122 -4.66 13.62 9.59
C ASP A 122 -4.15 14.08 8.24
N SER A 123 -3.69 13.12 7.43
CA SER A 123 -3.15 13.37 6.11
C SER A 123 -3.65 12.28 5.16
N LEU A 124 -4.20 12.69 4.04
CA LEU A 124 -4.60 11.79 2.94
C LEU A 124 -3.95 12.26 1.65
N ARG A 125 -3.14 11.39 1.05
CA ARG A 125 -2.58 11.61 -0.28
C ARG A 125 -3.05 10.51 -1.23
N VAL A 126 -3.35 10.89 -2.46
CA VAL A 126 -3.82 9.95 -3.49
C VAL A 126 -2.97 10.11 -4.75
N ARG A 127 -2.59 9.02 -5.35
CA ARG A 127 -1.87 8.92 -6.61
C ARG A 127 -2.63 8.03 -7.57
N VAL A 128 -2.51 8.29 -8.86
CA VAL A 128 -3.09 7.46 -9.93
C VAL A 128 -1.97 6.82 -10.73
N VAL A 129 -2.07 5.51 -10.93
CA VAL A 129 -1.28 4.72 -11.88
C VAL A 129 -2.29 4.05 -12.80
N ALA A 130 -2.43 4.55 -14.02
CA ALA A 130 -3.34 3.97 -15.00
C ALA A 130 -2.55 3.24 -16.07
N PHE A 131 -2.97 2.04 -16.44
CA PHE A 131 -2.22 1.18 -17.34
C PHE A 131 -3.09 0.61 -18.48
N ARG A 132 -2.42 0.22 -19.53
CA ARG A 132 -2.90 -0.50 -20.70
C ARG A 132 -1.82 -1.51 -21.12
N ASP A 133 -1.76 -1.85 -22.38
CA ASP A 133 -0.75 -2.72 -22.96
C ASP A 133 0.34 -1.93 -23.70
N TYR A 134 1.61 -2.23 -23.44
CA TYR A 134 2.77 -1.61 -24.07
C TYR A 134 2.92 -2.01 -25.54
N LEU A 135 2.56 -3.25 -25.90
CA LEU A 135 2.68 -3.72 -27.28
C LEU A 135 1.53 -3.23 -28.14
N ALA A 136 0.31 -3.17 -27.61
CA ALA A 136 -0.82 -2.54 -28.29
C ALA A 136 -0.52 -1.06 -28.61
N TYR A 137 0.08 -0.31 -27.68
CA TYR A 137 0.55 1.04 -27.91
C TYR A 137 1.51 1.13 -29.12
N GLU A 138 2.51 0.24 -29.22
CA GLU A 138 3.46 0.26 -30.33
C GLU A 138 2.80 -0.10 -31.67
N GLU A 139 1.79 -0.95 -31.65
CA GLU A 139 1.03 -1.29 -32.84
C GLU A 139 0.16 -0.14 -33.32
N GLU A 140 -0.59 0.52 -32.41
CA GLU A 140 -1.37 1.71 -32.69
C GLU A 140 -0.47 2.83 -33.24
N ARG A 141 0.67 3.08 -32.61
CA ARG A 141 1.66 4.07 -33.05
C ARG A 141 2.16 3.79 -34.48
N ARG A 142 2.39 2.53 -34.81
CA ARG A 142 2.79 2.12 -36.18
C ARG A 142 1.69 2.36 -37.21
N ARG A 143 0.43 2.19 -36.80
CA ARG A 143 -0.74 2.42 -37.66
C ARG A 143 -1.14 3.89 -37.76
N HIS A 144 -0.44 4.80 -37.06
CA HIS A 144 -0.77 6.23 -36.95
C HIS A 144 -2.20 6.49 -36.44
N THR A 145 -2.74 5.60 -35.65
CA THR A 145 -3.98 5.80 -34.93
C THR A 145 -3.73 6.62 -33.66
N HIS A 146 -4.79 7.14 -33.05
CA HIS A 146 -4.65 7.93 -31.83
C HIS A 146 -4.15 7.02 -30.71
N THR A 147 -2.94 7.28 -30.21
CA THR A 147 -2.33 6.45 -29.19
C THR A 147 -2.50 7.05 -27.80
N ASN A 148 -3.14 6.32 -26.92
CA ASN A 148 -3.11 6.64 -25.49
C ASN A 148 -1.82 6.09 -24.89
N GLU A 149 -1.19 6.83 -23.98
CA GLU A 149 0.02 6.35 -23.29
C GLU A 149 -0.27 5.02 -22.59
N PRO A 150 0.62 4.03 -22.69
CA PRO A 150 0.42 2.70 -22.09
C PRO A 150 0.45 2.73 -20.56
N MET A 151 1.07 3.76 -19.98
CA MET A 151 1.15 3.95 -18.55
C MET A 151 1.07 5.44 -18.22
N LEU A 152 0.13 5.83 -17.36
CA LEU A 152 0.03 7.16 -16.80
C LEU A 152 0.33 7.08 -15.30
N VAL A 153 1.29 7.86 -14.84
CA VAL A 153 1.70 7.88 -13.43
C VAL A 153 1.69 9.33 -12.95
N THR A 154 0.86 9.66 -11.97
CA THR A 154 0.82 11.01 -11.39
C THR A 154 1.75 11.14 -10.19
N ASP A 155 1.95 12.35 -9.69
CA ASP A 155 2.42 12.57 -8.34
C ASP A 155 1.33 12.24 -7.32
N PHE A 156 1.68 12.23 -6.02
CA PHE A 156 0.68 12.20 -4.97
C PHE A 156 0.00 13.56 -4.82
N PHE A 157 -1.30 13.58 -4.80
CA PHE A 157 -2.13 14.76 -4.51
C PHE A 157 -2.55 14.74 -3.05
N THR A 158 -2.30 15.84 -2.33
CA THR A 158 -2.74 16.02 -0.94
C THR A 158 -4.19 16.48 -0.89
N LEU A 159 -5.06 15.69 -0.27
CA LEU A 159 -6.48 15.99 -0.16
C LEU A 159 -6.83 16.65 1.19
N PRO A 160 -7.76 17.61 1.20
CA PRO A 160 -8.60 18.07 0.09
C PRO A 160 -7.96 19.15 -0.80
N ALA A 161 -6.79 19.69 -0.44
CA ALA A 161 -6.20 20.86 -1.09
C ALA A 161 -6.01 20.71 -2.61
N GLU A 162 -5.63 19.50 -3.04
CA GLU A 162 -5.35 19.19 -4.45
C GLU A 162 -6.41 18.29 -5.10
N ALA A 163 -7.63 18.21 -4.53
CA ALA A 163 -8.70 17.38 -5.06
C ALA A 163 -9.03 17.69 -6.54
N HIS A 164 -8.92 18.95 -6.95
CA HIS A 164 -9.12 19.36 -8.35
C HIS A 164 -8.09 18.78 -9.32
N LYS A 165 -6.83 18.56 -8.85
CA LYS A 165 -5.79 17.93 -9.66
C LYS A 165 -6.04 16.43 -9.81
N LEU A 166 -6.46 15.76 -8.72
CA LEU A 166 -6.88 14.37 -8.78
C LEU A 166 -8.05 14.20 -9.75
N GLU A 167 -9.07 15.06 -9.63
CA GLU A 167 -10.23 15.04 -10.54
C GLU A 167 -9.81 15.22 -12.01
N ALA A 168 -8.95 16.20 -12.29
CA ALA A 168 -8.47 16.45 -13.65
C ALA A 168 -7.71 15.23 -14.22
N SER A 169 -6.84 14.61 -13.40
CA SER A 169 -6.10 13.41 -13.80
C SER A 169 -7.02 12.23 -14.07
N VAL A 170 -8.01 12.00 -13.22
CA VAL A 170 -8.96 10.89 -13.39
C VAL A 170 -9.88 11.14 -14.58
N LYS A 171 -10.35 12.38 -14.79
CA LYS A 171 -11.19 12.75 -15.96
C LYS A 171 -10.45 12.60 -17.29
N SER A 172 -9.12 12.69 -17.29
CA SER A 172 -8.30 12.48 -18.49
C SER A 172 -8.13 11.02 -18.87
N LEU A 173 -8.51 10.08 -17.99
CA LEU A 173 -8.48 8.66 -18.31
C LEU A 173 -9.56 8.34 -19.33
N HIS A 174 -9.17 7.71 -20.42
CA HIS A 174 -10.10 7.22 -21.44
C HIS A 174 -9.86 5.75 -21.66
N PRO A 175 -10.89 4.90 -21.55
CA PRO A 175 -10.80 3.51 -21.94
C PRO A 175 -10.34 3.41 -23.38
N ALA A 176 -9.28 2.68 -23.64
CA ALA A 176 -8.77 2.46 -24.99
C ALA A 176 -7.75 1.34 -25.01
N GLY A 177 -7.67 0.64 -26.14
CA GLY A 177 -6.76 -0.49 -26.29
C GLY A 177 -7.30 -1.75 -25.60
N GLY A 178 -6.44 -2.75 -25.42
CA GLY A 178 -6.88 -4.07 -24.96
C GLY A 178 -7.32 -4.91 -26.15
N GLY A 179 -6.44 -5.09 -27.13
CA GLY A 179 -6.73 -5.90 -28.33
C GLY A 179 -6.50 -7.38 -28.12
N ASP A 180 -5.82 -7.72 -27.07
CA ASP A 180 -5.53 -9.08 -26.59
C ASP A 180 -5.58 -9.12 -25.06
N ASP A 181 -6.02 -10.22 -24.51
CA ASP A 181 -5.89 -10.59 -23.13
C ASP A 181 -4.58 -11.38 -22.97
N PRO A 182 -3.73 -11.11 -22.01
CA PRO A 182 -3.80 -10.29 -20.78
C PRO A 182 -3.22 -8.86 -20.93
N GLU A 183 -3.11 -8.11 -19.80
CA GLU A 183 -2.69 -6.71 -19.73
C GLU A 183 -1.42 -6.48 -18.87
N ASP A 184 -0.80 -5.28 -18.96
CA ASP A 184 0.47 -4.98 -18.27
C ASP A 184 0.29 -4.55 -16.79
N GLY A 185 -0.60 -5.21 -16.07
CA GLY A 185 -0.95 -4.90 -14.67
C GLY A 185 0.18 -5.12 -13.67
N LEU A 186 1.14 -6.01 -13.93
CA LEU A 186 2.28 -6.24 -13.02
C LEU A 186 3.28 -5.07 -13.08
N GLU A 187 3.46 -4.44 -14.23
CA GLU A 187 4.25 -3.22 -14.39
C GLU A 187 3.62 -2.07 -13.61
N ALA A 188 2.30 -1.93 -13.68
CA ALA A 188 1.57 -0.93 -12.92
C ALA A 188 1.66 -1.16 -11.40
N LEU A 189 1.58 -2.42 -10.96
CA LEU A 189 1.81 -2.78 -9.56
C LEU A 189 3.24 -2.46 -9.13
N ALA A 190 4.24 -2.69 -9.98
CA ALA A 190 5.64 -2.33 -9.72
C ALA A 190 5.83 -0.81 -9.53
N TYR A 191 5.19 0.02 -10.37
CA TYR A 191 5.15 1.48 -10.18
C TYR A 191 4.49 1.86 -8.87
N SER A 192 3.37 1.21 -8.55
CA SER A 192 2.63 1.46 -7.31
C SER A 192 3.47 1.15 -6.07
N ILE A 193 4.16 0.01 -6.04
CA ILE A 193 5.04 -0.38 -4.93
C ILE A 193 6.17 0.63 -4.72
N ARG A 194 6.75 1.17 -5.79
CA ARG A 194 7.85 2.14 -5.75
C ARG A 194 7.41 3.60 -5.67
N SER A 195 6.18 3.86 -5.28
CA SER A 195 5.69 5.21 -5.03
C SER A 195 6.46 5.91 -3.90
N ASP A 196 6.44 7.24 -3.90
CA ASP A 196 7.05 8.06 -2.83
C ASP A 196 6.14 8.10 -1.60
N TRP A 197 6.17 7.01 -0.83
CA TRP A 197 5.35 6.79 0.35
C TRP A 197 5.79 7.69 1.51
N ALA A 198 4.86 8.41 2.14
CA ALA A 198 5.17 9.29 3.26
C ALA A 198 5.18 8.56 4.61
N LEU A 199 6.07 9.03 5.49
CA LEU A 199 6.12 8.65 6.91
C LEU A 199 5.77 9.89 7.76
N THR A 200 4.51 10.31 7.72
CA THR A 200 4.07 11.60 8.30
C THR A 200 3.37 11.47 9.65
N SER A 201 3.01 10.27 10.07
CA SER A 201 2.22 10.01 11.28
C SER A 201 2.79 8.85 12.09
N PHE A 202 2.38 8.74 13.36
CA PHE A 202 2.67 7.56 14.18
C PHE A 202 2.06 6.27 13.60
N ARG A 203 1.00 6.40 12.80
CA ARG A 203 0.32 5.30 12.14
C ARG A 203 0.14 5.63 10.69
N ASN A 204 0.98 5.04 9.85
CA ASN A 204 0.85 5.17 8.41
C ASN A 204 0.05 4.02 7.82
N ARG A 205 -0.61 4.28 6.70
CA ARG A 205 -1.22 3.29 5.82
C ARG A 205 -0.85 3.61 4.38
N HIS A 206 -0.24 2.64 3.74
CA HIS A 206 0.21 2.69 2.36
C HIS A 206 -0.61 1.68 1.57
N ILE A 207 -1.61 2.16 0.85
CA ILE A 207 -2.64 1.32 0.26
C ILE A 207 -2.51 1.38 -1.26
N ILE A 208 -2.38 0.23 -1.89
CA ILE A 208 -2.54 0.08 -3.34
C ILE A 208 -3.91 -0.53 -3.57
N VAL A 209 -4.74 0.11 -4.39
CA VAL A 209 -6.01 -0.43 -4.84
C VAL A 209 -5.88 -0.67 -6.33
N LEU A 210 -5.90 -1.92 -6.72
CA LEU A 210 -5.73 -2.35 -8.10
C LEU A 210 -7.04 -2.88 -8.65
N TRP A 211 -7.44 -2.39 -9.83
CA TRP A 211 -8.61 -2.84 -10.57
C TRP A 211 -8.19 -3.32 -11.96
N THR A 212 -8.57 -4.54 -12.29
CA THR A 212 -8.47 -5.12 -13.63
C THR A 212 -9.46 -6.27 -13.78
N ASP A 213 -9.96 -6.50 -14.97
CA ASP A 213 -10.80 -7.64 -15.30
C ASP A 213 -10.04 -8.73 -16.09
N GLN A 214 -8.71 -8.57 -16.23
CA GLN A 214 -7.87 -9.49 -17.00
C GLN A 214 -6.72 -10.07 -16.17
N GLU A 215 -6.18 -11.21 -16.63
CA GLU A 215 -4.91 -11.73 -16.17
C GLU A 215 -3.77 -10.80 -16.60
N PRO A 216 -2.68 -10.71 -15.82
CA PRO A 216 -1.57 -9.88 -16.22
C PRO A 216 -0.61 -10.61 -17.16
N HIS A 217 -0.02 -9.87 -18.08
CA HIS A 217 1.18 -10.31 -18.79
C HIS A 217 2.30 -10.67 -17.82
N GLN A 218 3.23 -11.52 -18.25
CA GLN A 218 4.48 -11.70 -17.53
C GLN A 218 5.30 -10.41 -17.61
N LEU A 219 5.90 -10.03 -16.48
CA LEU A 219 6.81 -8.87 -16.43
C LEU A 219 7.85 -8.93 -17.55
N GLY A 220 7.97 -7.84 -18.30
CA GLY A 220 8.87 -7.72 -19.43
C GLY A 220 8.27 -8.13 -20.77
N PHE A 221 7.02 -8.57 -20.83
CA PHE A 221 6.35 -8.89 -22.09
C PHE A 221 6.37 -7.68 -23.04
N GLY A 222 6.03 -6.48 -22.51
CA GLY A 222 6.05 -5.22 -23.24
C GLY A 222 7.43 -4.59 -23.43
N ALA A 223 8.54 -5.25 -23.07
CA ALA A 223 9.89 -4.67 -23.05
C ALA A 223 10.43 -4.19 -24.41
N ALA A 224 9.82 -4.63 -25.53
CA ALA A 224 10.13 -4.14 -26.86
C ALA A 224 9.52 -2.75 -27.16
N SER A 225 8.60 -2.26 -26.34
CA SER A 225 8.02 -0.93 -26.49
C SER A 225 9.04 0.16 -26.15
N SER A 226 9.00 1.23 -26.94
CA SER A 226 9.81 2.44 -26.70
C SER A 226 9.43 3.16 -25.39
N ARG A 227 8.26 2.85 -24.84
CA ARG A 227 7.71 3.41 -23.59
C ARG A 227 7.94 2.52 -22.38
N TYR A 228 8.49 1.31 -22.58
CA TYR A 228 8.72 0.40 -21.47
C TYR A 228 9.73 0.99 -20.49
N PRO A 229 9.43 1.02 -19.17
CA PRO A 229 10.26 1.73 -18.20
C PRO A 229 11.58 1.01 -17.91
N ARG A 230 12.63 1.80 -17.71
CA ARG A 230 13.92 1.25 -17.27
C ARG A 230 13.86 0.88 -15.78
N GLY A 231 14.50 -0.23 -15.44
CA GLY A 231 14.61 -0.68 -14.06
C GLY A 231 13.36 -1.31 -13.49
N MET A 232 12.47 -1.81 -14.37
CA MET A 232 11.31 -2.63 -14.02
C MET A 232 11.75 -3.93 -13.35
N ALA A 233 10.90 -4.51 -12.49
CA ALA A 233 11.10 -5.84 -11.96
C ALA A 233 11.19 -6.85 -13.12
N SER A 234 12.20 -7.72 -13.09
CA SER A 234 12.46 -8.67 -14.19
C SER A 234 11.58 -9.92 -14.16
N SER A 235 10.83 -10.12 -13.08
CA SER A 235 9.97 -11.29 -12.89
C SER A 235 9.01 -11.08 -11.71
N LEU A 236 7.99 -11.93 -11.62
CA LEU A 236 7.07 -11.96 -10.47
C LEU A 236 7.82 -12.23 -9.15
N ALA A 237 8.85 -13.08 -9.17
CA ALA A 237 9.71 -13.32 -8.00
C ALA A 237 10.41 -12.02 -7.56
N LYS A 238 10.95 -11.24 -8.52
CA LYS A 238 11.56 -9.95 -8.22
C LYS A 238 10.54 -8.91 -7.73
N LEU A 239 9.34 -8.93 -8.26
CA LEU A 239 8.26 -8.07 -7.78
C LEU A 239 7.83 -8.46 -6.35
N THR A 240 7.83 -9.76 -6.03
CA THR A 240 7.61 -10.25 -4.66
C THR A 240 8.67 -9.73 -3.69
N GLU A 241 9.95 -9.73 -4.09
CA GLU A 241 11.01 -9.10 -3.30
C GLU A 241 10.77 -7.58 -3.11
N TRP A 242 10.22 -6.89 -4.12
CA TRP A 242 9.89 -5.46 -4.00
C TRP A 242 8.73 -5.20 -3.03
N TRP A 243 7.74 -6.09 -3.01
CA TRP A 243 6.69 -6.05 -2.00
C TRP A 243 7.26 -6.30 -0.61
N GLY A 244 8.17 -7.27 -0.49
CA GLY A 244 8.80 -7.67 0.75
C GLY A 244 7.85 -8.38 1.72
N ASP A 245 8.42 -8.85 2.81
CA ASP A 245 7.72 -9.47 3.94
C ASP A 245 8.33 -9.00 5.28
N ALA A 246 7.92 -9.62 6.38
CA ALA A 246 8.41 -9.28 7.71
C ALA A 246 9.92 -9.55 7.89
N MET A 247 10.50 -10.50 7.13
CA MET A 247 11.91 -10.89 7.21
C MET A 247 12.77 -10.14 6.21
N MET A 248 12.21 -9.85 5.03
CA MET A 248 12.89 -9.19 3.92
C MET A 248 12.11 -7.95 3.49
N PRO A 249 12.37 -6.78 4.10
CA PRO A 249 11.69 -5.55 3.74
C PRO A 249 11.90 -5.21 2.25
N GLY A 250 10.81 -4.89 1.57
CA GLY A 250 10.81 -4.45 0.18
C GLY A 250 11.00 -2.93 0.04
N TYR A 251 10.38 -2.35 -0.99
CA TYR A 251 10.46 -0.90 -1.25
C TYR A 251 9.48 -0.08 -0.41
N MET A 252 8.39 -0.67 0.07
CA MET A 252 7.45 0.06 0.91
C MET A 252 8.04 0.24 2.31
N PRO A 253 8.05 1.49 2.85
CA PRO A 253 8.87 1.83 4.02
C PRO A 253 8.47 1.13 5.31
N GLU A 254 7.21 0.78 5.47
CA GLU A 254 6.67 0.12 6.65
C GLU A 254 5.87 -1.12 6.29
N GLN A 255 6.37 -2.30 6.62
CA GLN A 255 5.70 -3.57 6.34
C GLN A 255 4.31 -3.66 6.99
N SER A 256 4.16 -3.12 8.20
CA SER A 256 2.88 -3.07 8.92
C SER A 256 1.87 -2.10 8.31
N ALA A 257 2.34 -1.10 7.57
CA ALA A 257 1.51 -0.07 6.96
C ALA A 257 0.97 -0.46 5.57
N LYS A 258 1.69 -1.32 4.85
CA LYS A 258 1.35 -1.67 3.46
C LYS A 258 0.07 -2.51 3.37
N ARG A 259 -0.74 -2.22 2.35
CA ARG A 259 -1.96 -2.97 2.00
C ARG A 259 -2.11 -3.02 0.48
N LEU A 260 -2.50 -4.18 -0.03
CA LEU A 260 -2.96 -4.32 -1.41
C LEU A 260 -4.44 -4.75 -1.37
N ILE A 261 -5.29 -3.96 -2.00
CA ILE A 261 -6.68 -4.32 -2.28
C ILE A 261 -6.72 -4.64 -3.77
N LEU A 262 -7.04 -5.88 -4.09
CA LEU A 262 -6.97 -6.41 -5.44
C LEU A 262 -8.36 -6.77 -5.93
N PHE A 263 -8.90 -5.99 -6.86
CA PHE A 263 -10.09 -6.31 -7.63
C PHE A 263 -9.63 -6.87 -8.97
N ALA A 264 -9.51 -8.18 -9.07
CA ALA A 264 -8.95 -8.85 -10.23
C ALA A 264 -9.46 -10.29 -10.34
N PRO A 265 -9.36 -10.94 -11.50
CA PRO A 265 -9.69 -12.34 -11.63
C PRO A 265 -8.87 -13.23 -10.69
N ASN A 266 -9.47 -14.32 -10.23
CA ASN A 266 -8.74 -15.32 -9.45
C ASN A 266 -7.97 -16.27 -10.38
N ALA A 267 -7.01 -15.70 -11.11
CA ALA A 267 -6.25 -16.41 -12.15
C ALA A 267 -4.80 -15.88 -12.23
N GLY A 268 -3.93 -16.65 -12.88
CA GLY A 268 -2.56 -16.26 -13.19
C GLY A 268 -1.75 -15.73 -12.00
N ALA A 269 -1.03 -14.64 -12.22
CA ALA A 269 -0.20 -14.02 -11.19
C ALA A 269 -1.02 -13.39 -10.06
N TRP A 270 -2.28 -12.99 -10.28
CA TRP A 270 -3.14 -12.45 -9.23
C TRP A 270 -3.44 -13.48 -8.15
N SER A 271 -3.70 -14.74 -8.53
CA SER A 271 -3.87 -15.85 -7.59
C SER A 271 -2.60 -16.12 -6.79
N TYR A 272 -1.43 -16.05 -7.43
CA TYR A 272 -0.15 -16.18 -6.73
C TYR A 272 0.04 -15.05 -5.70
N ILE A 273 -0.17 -13.81 -6.10
CA ILE A 273 -0.03 -12.62 -5.23
C ILE A 273 -0.98 -12.74 -4.02
N SER A 274 -2.25 -13.04 -4.26
CA SER A 274 -3.24 -13.13 -3.19
C SER A 274 -2.97 -14.25 -2.19
N SER A 275 -2.31 -15.32 -2.63
CA SER A 275 -2.03 -16.49 -1.80
C SER A 275 -0.67 -16.43 -1.06
N ASN A 276 0.28 -15.62 -1.56
CA ASN A 276 1.66 -15.63 -1.06
C ASN A 276 2.15 -14.30 -0.49
N TRP A 277 1.47 -13.18 -0.79
CA TRP A 277 1.90 -11.89 -0.25
C TRP A 277 1.16 -11.53 1.03
N ASP A 278 1.86 -10.94 1.98
CA ASP A 278 1.27 -10.40 3.20
C ASP A 278 0.40 -9.17 2.92
N ASN A 279 -0.66 -8.99 3.71
CA ASN A 279 -1.50 -7.79 3.69
C ASN A 279 -2.24 -7.55 2.35
N VAL A 280 -2.66 -8.61 1.71
CA VAL A 280 -3.47 -8.59 0.49
C VAL A 280 -4.92 -8.90 0.81
N LEU A 281 -5.83 -8.05 0.38
CA LEU A 281 -7.27 -8.30 0.34
C LEU A 281 -7.66 -8.51 -1.12
N HIS A 282 -7.94 -9.73 -1.52
CA HIS A 282 -8.39 -10.07 -2.86
C HIS A 282 -9.91 -10.17 -2.91
N LEU A 283 -10.50 -9.41 -3.80
CA LEU A 283 -11.92 -9.40 -4.12
C LEU A 283 -12.04 -9.91 -5.56
N PRO A 284 -12.16 -11.25 -5.75
CA PRO A 284 -12.07 -11.84 -7.06
C PRO A 284 -13.25 -11.46 -7.94
N SER A 285 -12.97 -11.15 -9.19
CA SER A 285 -13.92 -11.00 -10.29
C SER A 285 -13.77 -12.18 -11.26
N ARG A 286 -14.69 -12.31 -12.20
CA ARG A 286 -14.50 -13.19 -13.35
C ARG A 286 -13.74 -12.42 -14.43
N ALA A 287 -12.82 -13.08 -15.11
CA ALA A 287 -12.14 -12.50 -16.26
C ALA A 287 -13.18 -12.11 -17.33
N GLY A 288 -13.06 -10.90 -17.87
CA GLY A 288 -13.96 -10.39 -18.90
C GLY A 288 -15.36 -9.96 -18.41
N ASP A 289 -15.66 -10.03 -17.13
CA ASP A 289 -16.97 -9.61 -16.58
C ASP A 289 -17.09 -8.09 -16.36
N HIS A 290 -16.13 -7.30 -16.85
CA HIS A 290 -16.08 -5.83 -16.80
C HIS A 290 -16.28 -5.23 -15.40
N LEU A 291 -15.99 -6.00 -14.35
CA LEU A 291 -16.14 -5.59 -12.94
C LEU A 291 -17.49 -4.89 -12.64
N GLN A 292 -18.57 -5.29 -13.32
CA GLN A 292 -19.91 -4.65 -13.26
C GLN A 292 -20.49 -4.59 -11.85
N ASP A 293 -20.07 -5.49 -10.97
CA ASP A 293 -20.55 -5.58 -9.58
C ASP A 293 -19.75 -4.72 -8.61
N ILE A 294 -18.77 -3.92 -9.08
CA ILE A 294 -18.03 -3.04 -8.21
C ILE A 294 -18.89 -1.84 -7.85
N ASP A 295 -19.29 -1.81 -6.59
CA ASP A 295 -19.93 -0.67 -5.97
C ASP A 295 -18.88 0.22 -5.29
N TYR A 296 -19.00 1.53 -5.47
CA TYR A 296 -18.18 2.53 -4.78
C TYR A 296 -18.15 2.32 -3.26
N GLN A 297 -19.27 1.90 -2.66
CA GLN A 297 -19.32 1.60 -1.22
C GLN A 297 -18.48 0.39 -0.83
N LYS A 298 -18.36 -0.61 -1.69
CA LYS A 298 -17.42 -1.74 -1.49
C LYS A 298 -15.98 -1.26 -1.51
N ILE A 299 -15.63 -0.36 -2.44
CA ILE A 299 -14.30 0.25 -2.51
C ILE A 299 -13.98 0.99 -1.22
N LEU A 300 -14.85 1.92 -0.80
CA LEU A 300 -14.67 2.68 0.45
C LEU A 300 -14.60 1.78 1.67
N GLY A 301 -15.48 0.80 1.76
CA GLY A 301 -15.52 -0.17 2.86
C GLY A 301 -14.22 -0.96 2.96
N SER A 302 -13.68 -1.43 1.83
CA SER A 302 -12.42 -2.17 1.75
C SER A 302 -11.24 -1.30 2.17
N ILE A 303 -11.15 -0.06 1.67
CA ILE A 303 -10.13 0.91 2.09
C ILE A 303 -10.21 1.16 3.59
N ALA A 304 -11.38 1.49 4.11
CA ALA A 304 -11.58 1.79 5.53
C ALA A 304 -11.31 0.57 6.44
N GLN A 305 -11.59 -0.65 5.96
CA GLN A 305 -11.24 -1.88 6.69
C GLN A 305 -9.72 -2.06 6.78
N THR A 306 -8.98 -1.75 5.75
CA THR A 306 -7.51 -1.90 5.73
C THR A 306 -6.81 -0.79 6.53
N ILE A 307 -7.40 0.40 6.69
CA ILE A 307 -6.89 1.45 7.58
C ILE A 307 -7.13 1.04 9.05
N ALA A 308 -8.16 0.26 9.31
CA ALA A 308 -8.53 -0.19 10.63
C ALA A 308 -7.61 -1.27 11.16
#